data_b9818ad44f3c7435b9ae0639c911d309
#
_entry.id   b9818ad44f3c7435b9ae0639c911d309
#
_cell.length_a   1.000
_cell.length_b   1.000
_cell.length_c   1.000
_cell.angle_alpha   90.00
_cell.angle_beta   90.00
_cell.angle_gamma   90.00
#
_symmetry.space_group_name_H-M   'P 1'
#
loop_
_entity.id
_entity.type
_entity.pdbx_description
1 polymer ?
#
loop_
_entity_poly.entity_id
_entity_poly.type
_entity_poly.pdbx_seq_one_letter_code
_entity_poly.pdbx_strand_id
1 'polypeptide(L)'
;MNGVMQEIRRVAPAIALAVLSGCATTAADCDPSNRDAGFITKMNCDIGGGYGKHVAQREDEVRAAQAENAQARQVLADLQAQQAAIGKSLAEKTRARDALTVSVNQLLAEVRAKAQDNEELKRQLAQSEKTLKAPINVTASDAALAAQIKAKQAEVYKLQKSLGLVN
;
A
#
# COMPACT_ATOMS: atom_id res chain seq x y z
N MET A 1 -54.59 -16.92 -37.96
CA MET A 1 -53.60 -15.87 -38.31
C MET A 1 -53.30 -14.93 -37.14
N ASN A 2 -53.81 -15.13 -35.91
CA ASN A 2 -53.60 -14.18 -34.78
C ASN A 2 -52.48 -14.57 -33.81
N GLY A 3 -51.90 -15.76 -33.93
CA GLY A 3 -50.85 -16.23 -33.00
C GLY A 3 -49.44 -15.68 -33.29
N VAL A 4 -49.12 -15.43 -34.56
CA VAL A 4 -47.76 -15.03 -34.99
C VAL A 4 -47.47 -13.55 -34.68
N MET A 5 -48.49 -12.69 -34.70
CA MET A 5 -48.33 -11.27 -34.36
C MET A 5 -48.12 -11.02 -32.85
N GLN A 6 -48.52 -11.95 -31.97
CA GLN A 6 -48.37 -11.77 -30.52
C GLN A 6 -46.97 -12.14 -30.01
N GLU A 7 -46.33 -13.07 -30.69
CA GLU A 7 -44.93 -13.45 -30.39
C GLU A 7 -43.91 -12.36 -30.76
N ILE A 8 -44.12 -11.65 -31.88
CA ILE A 8 -43.25 -10.57 -32.35
C ILE A 8 -43.24 -9.38 -31.35
N ARG A 9 -44.40 -9.15 -30.69
CA ARG A 9 -44.53 -8.03 -29.73
C ARG A 9 -43.82 -8.27 -28.40
N ARG A 10 -43.50 -9.53 -28.04
CA ARG A 10 -42.77 -9.88 -26.80
C ARG A 10 -41.25 -9.94 -26.97
N VAL A 11 -40.78 -10.12 -28.19
CA VAL A 11 -39.32 -10.21 -28.48
C VAL A 11 -38.70 -8.82 -28.75
N ALA A 12 -39.47 -7.87 -29.27
CA ALA A 12 -39.00 -6.53 -29.58
C ALA A 12 -38.43 -5.75 -28.37
N PRO A 13 -39.01 -5.79 -27.15
CA PRO A 13 -38.39 -5.07 -26.01
C PRO A 13 -37.15 -5.73 -25.44
N ALA A 14 -36.94 -7.05 -25.64
CA ALA A 14 -35.77 -7.74 -25.14
C ALA A 14 -34.49 -7.43 -25.96
N ILE A 15 -34.64 -7.20 -27.25
CA ILE A 15 -33.53 -6.84 -28.13
C ILE A 15 -33.06 -5.39 -27.92
N ALA A 16 -34.00 -4.48 -27.56
CA ALA A 16 -33.67 -3.09 -27.30
C ALA A 16 -32.84 -2.88 -26.03
N LEU A 17 -32.90 -3.78 -25.03
CA LEU A 17 -32.13 -3.71 -23.79
C LEU A 17 -30.71 -4.26 -23.96
N ALA A 18 -30.45 -5.12 -24.93
CA ALA A 18 -29.12 -5.71 -25.15
C ALA A 18 -28.13 -4.74 -25.84
N VAL A 19 -28.61 -3.66 -26.46
CA VAL A 19 -27.75 -2.69 -27.17
C VAL A 19 -27.21 -1.60 -26.24
N LEU A 20 -27.71 -1.48 -25.00
CA LEU A 20 -27.27 -0.51 -24.01
C LEU A 20 -26.12 -1.00 -23.12
N SER A 21 -25.61 -2.21 -23.32
CA SER A 21 -24.32 -2.63 -22.75
C SER A 21 -23.16 -1.99 -23.54
N GLY A 22 -23.22 -0.67 -23.67
CA GLY A 22 -22.17 0.13 -24.25
C GLY A 22 -20.87 -0.07 -23.48
N CYS A 23 -19.79 -0.20 -24.18
CA CYS A 23 -18.43 -0.37 -23.72
C CYS A 23 -18.14 0.45 -22.44
N ALA A 24 -18.24 -0.19 -21.28
CA ALA A 24 -17.76 0.40 -20.05
C ALA A 24 -16.23 0.45 -20.16
N THR A 25 -15.69 1.60 -20.54
CA THR A 25 -14.25 1.85 -20.49
C THR A 25 -13.83 1.79 -19.03
N THR A 26 -12.89 0.91 -18.71
CA THR A 26 -12.33 0.78 -17.37
C THR A 26 -11.26 1.87 -17.12
N ALA A 27 -10.91 2.12 -15.86
CA ALA A 27 -9.84 3.05 -15.52
C ALA A 27 -8.50 2.65 -16.18
N ALA A 28 -8.27 1.33 -16.38
CA ALA A 28 -7.08 0.82 -17.06
C ALA A 28 -7.06 1.16 -18.56
N ASP A 29 -8.24 1.21 -19.21
CA ASP A 29 -8.34 1.61 -20.62
C ASP A 29 -8.04 3.10 -20.83
N CYS A 30 -8.21 3.90 -19.77
CA CYS A 30 -7.97 5.35 -19.75
C CYS A 30 -6.59 5.74 -19.19
N ASP A 31 -5.64 4.81 -19.16
CA ASP A 31 -4.25 5.13 -18.79
C ASP A 31 -3.61 5.99 -19.90
N PRO A 32 -3.13 7.22 -19.59
CA PRO A 32 -2.47 8.08 -20.56
C PRO A 32 -1.20 7.47 -21.17
N SER A 33 -0.56 6.52 -20.48
CA SER A 33 0.63 5.80 -20.95
C SER A 33 0.29 4.69 -21.94
N ASN A 34 -0.97 4.29 -22.05
CA ASN A 34 -1.42 3.28 -23.02
C ASN A 34 -1.39 3.85 -24.43
N ARG A 35 -0.29 3.60 -25.15
CA ARG A 35 -0.07 4.06 -26.54
C ARG A 35 -0.94 3.29 -27.54
N ASP A 36 -1.39 2.08 -27.18
CA ASP A 36 -2.14 1.18 -28.06
C ASP A 36 -3.66 1.43 -27.98
N ALA A 37 -4.12 2.29 -27.07
CA ALA A 37 -5.50 2.69 -26.97
C ALA A 37 -5.97 3.41 -28.25
N GLY A 38 -7.00 2.85 -28.90
CA GLY A 38 -7.58 3.43 -30.12
C GLY A 38 -8.20 4.81 -29.88
N PHE A 39 -8.35 5.58 -30.96
CA PHE A 39 -8.92 6.94 -30.93
C PHE A 39 -10.28 6.99 -30.21
N ILE A 40 -11.17 6.01 -30.46
CA ILE A 40 -12.51 5.97 -29.84
C ILE A 40 -12.39 5.74 -28.33
N THR A 41 -11.48 4.89 -27.87
CA THR A 41 -11.23 4.65 -26.45
C THR A 41 -10.74 5.94 -25.78
N LYS A 42 -9.81 6.65 -26.39
CA LYS A 42 -9.28 7.93 -25.88
C LYS A 42 -10.37 9.01 -25.79
N MET A 43 -11.21 9.12 -26.82
CA MET A 43 -12.33 10.06 -26.82
C MET A 43 -13.37 9.71 -25.74
N ASN A 44 -13.69 8.43 -25.54
CA ASN A 44 -14.60 7.98 -24.47
C ASN A 44 -14.00 8.24 -23.08
N CYS A 45 -12.68 8.10 -22.90
CA CYS A 45 -12.00 8.41 -21.65
C CYS A 45 -12.06 9.91 -21.32
N ASP A 46 -11.95 10.77 -22.34
CA ASP A 46 -12.05 12.22 -22.17
C ASP A 46 -13.47 12.66 -21.81
N ILE A 47 -14.45 12.27 -22.62
CA ILE A 47 -15.87 12.63 -22.42
C ILE A 47 -16.44 11.98 -21.14
N GLY A 48 -16.07 10.72 -20.85
CA GLY A 48 -16.55 9.94 -19.70
C GLY A 48 -15.81 10.26 -18.39
N GLY A 49 -14.88 11.21 -18.37
CA GLY A 49 -14.07 11.54 -17.19
C GLY A 49 -13.12 10.42 -16.73
N GLY A 50 -12.82 9.47 -17.62
CA GLY A 50 -11.95 8.32 -17.33
C GLY A 50 -10.53 8.76 -16.95
N TYR A 51 -9.99 9.76 -17.62
CA TYR A 51 -8.68 10.32 -17.27
C TYR A 51 -8.68 10.98 -15.87
N GLY A 52 -9.75 11.70 -15.51
CA GLY A 52 -9.88 12.28 -14.17
C GLY A 52 -9.92 11.22 -13.07
N LYS A 53 -10.63 10.11 -13.30
CA LYS A 53 -10.64 8.97 -12.36
C LYS A 53 -9.27 8.32 -12.23
N HIS A 54 -8.54 8.14 -13.33
CA HIS A 54 -7.18 7.60 -13.32
C HIS A 54 -6.21 8.52 -12.57
N VAL A 55 -6.28 9.84 -12.78
CA VAL A 55 -5.46 10.82 -12.04
C VAL A 55 -5.78 10.75 -10.55
N ALA A 56 -7.06 10.77 -10.16
CA ALA A 56 -7.47 10.66 -8.76
C ALA A 56 -6.95 9.38 -8.10
N GLN A 57 -7.03 8.25 -8.79
CA GLN A 57 -6.47 6.98 -8.31
C GLN A 57 -4.95 7.08 -8.08
N ARG A 58 -4.21 7.66 -9.02
CA ARG A 58 -2.76 7.88 -8.88
C ARG A 58 -2.41 8.84 -7.73
N GLU A 59 -3.19 9.87 -7.52
CA GLU A 59 -3.02 10.78 -6.39
C GLU A 59 -3.26 10.08 -5.05
N ASP A 60 -4.24 9.16 -4.97
CA ASP A 60 -4.50 8.35 -3.79
C ASP A 60 -3.34 7.38 -3.52
N GLU A 61 -2.81 6.73 -4.57
CA GLU A 61 -1.62 5.86 -4.48
C GLU A 61 -0.39 6.63 -3.96
N VAL A 62 -0.16 7.84 -4.48
CA VAL A 62 0.94 8.71 -4.03
C VAL A 62 0.76 9.12 -2.56
N ARG A 63 -0.45 9.51 -2.17
CA ARG A 63 -0.74 9.85 -0.76
C ARG A 63 -0.52 8.67 0.18
N ALA A 64 -0.95 7.49 -0.22
CA ALA A 64 -0.72 6.26 0.54
C ALA A 64 0.76 5.94 0.69
N ALA A 65 1.54 6.02 -0.40
CA ALA A 65 2.99 5.82 -0.36
C ALA A 65 3.72 6.87 0.51
N GLN A 66 3.24 8.12 0.50
CA GLN A 66 3.78 9.17 1.37
C GLN A 66 3.50 8.90 2.85
N ALA A 67 2.31 8.43 3.20
CA ALA A 67 1.95 8.06 4.56
C ALA A 67 2.84 6.92 5.08
N GLU A 68 3.06 5.87 4.28
CA GLU A 68 3.95 4.76 4.64
C GLU A 68 5.40 5.17 4.82
N ASN A 69 5.88 6.04 3.93
CA ASN A 69 7.24 6.57 4.08
C ASN A 69 7.36 7.39 5.38
N ALA A 70 6.29 8.10 5.79
CA ALA A 70 6.27 8.81 7.06
C ALA A 70 6.36 7.85 8.26
N GLN A 71 5.63 6.72 8.26
CA GLN A 71 5.72 5.72 9.31
C GLN A 71 7.08 5.05 9.38
N ALA A 72 7.65 4.67 8.24
CA ALA A 72 8.99 4.11 8.21
C ALA A 72 10.05 5.10 8.72
N ARG A 73 9.93 6.39 8.38
CA ARG A 73 10.80 7.46 8.93
C ARG A 73 10.62 7.63 10.44
N GLN A 74 9.39 7.51 10.95
CA GLN A 74 9.15 7.57 12.38
C GLN A 74 9.89 6.44 13.11
N VAL A 75 9.79 5.20 12.61
CA VAL A 75 10.54 4.06 13.20
C VAL A 75 12.04 4.31 13.17
N LEU A 76 12.58 4.85 12.07
CA LEU A 76 14.02 5.19 12.00
C LEU A 76 14.41 6.29 12.99
N ALA A 77 13.56 7.31 13.18
CA ALA A 77 13.80 8.36 14.18
C ALA A 77 13.79 7.78 15.60
N ASP A 78 12.84 6.89 15.92
CA ASP A 78 12.80 6.23 17.22
C ASP A 78 13.97 5.26 17.45
N LEU A 79 14.46 4.60 16.40
CA LEU A 79 15.70 3.81 16.45
C LEU A 79 16.92 4.70 16.71
N GLN A 80 16.97 5.88 16.12
CA GLN A 80 18.04 6.86 16.39
C GLN A 80 17.94 7.38 17.83
N ALA A 81 16.73 7.67 18.32
CA ALA A 81 16.51 8.06 19.72
C ALA A 81 16.94 6.95 20.68
N GLN A 82 16.63 5.68 20.38
CA GLN A 82 17.11 4.54 21.17
C GLN A 82 18.63 4.42 21.14
N GLN A 83 19.26 4.68 19.99
CA GLN A 83 20.72 4.70 19.89
C GLN A 83 21.33 5.84 20.70
N ALA A 84 20.73 7.03 20.68
CA ALA A 84 21.16 8.17 21.48
C ALA A 84 20.97 7.97 22.99
N ALA A 85 20.07 7.06 23.39
CA ALA A 85 19.86 6.68 24.78
C ALA A 85 20.91 5.68 25.30
N ILE A 86 21.76 5.10 24.44
CA ILE A 86 22.89 4.26 24.85
C ILE A 86 23.80 5.09 25.76
N GLY A 87 24.17 4.54 26.91
CA GLY A 87 24.96 5.26 27.93
C GLY A 87 24.13 6.20 28.82
N LYS A 88 22.85 6.38 28.57
CA LYS A 88 21.93 7.17 29.42
C LYS A 88 21.31 6.33 30.54
N SER A 89 20.48 6.97 31.35
CA SER A 89 19.76 6.30 32.43
C SER A 89 18.82 5.19 31.91
N LEU A 90 18.53 4.21 32.77
CA LEU A 90 17.59 3.13 32.45
C LEU A 90 16.20 3.69 32.08
N ALA A 91 15.76 4.77 32.74
CA ALA A 91 14.49 5.40 32.45
C ALA A 91 14.42 5.97 31.03
N GLU A 92 15.51 6.61 30.56
CA GLU A 92 15.60 7.13 29.19
C GLU A 92 15.64 6.02 28.16
N LYS A 93 16.43 4.95 28.39
CA LYS A 93 16.46 3.76 27.55
C LYS A 93 15.08 3.10 27.43
N THR A 94 14.34 3.04 28.54
CA THR A 94 12.98 2.47 28.57
C THR A 94 12.01 3.32 27.78
N ARG A 95 11.99 4.65 27.95
CA ARG A 95 11.10 5.56 27.19
C ARG A 95 11.37 5.44 25.66
N ALA A 96 12.63 5.44 25.26
CA ALA A 96 12.98 5.30 23.84
C ALA A 96 12.52 3.94 23.28
N ARG A 97 12.67 2.84 24.05
CA ARG A 97 12.16 1.50 23.66
C ARG A 97 10.64 1.50 23.50
N ASP A 98 9.93 2.15 24.42
CA ASP A 98 8.47 2.14 24.39
C ASP A 98 7.94 2.94 23.19
N ALA A 99 8.54 4.10 22.87
CA ALA A 99 8.23 4.88 21.67
C ALA A 99 8.48 4.05 20.40
N LEU A 100 9.63 3.39 20.30
CA LEU A 100 9.96 2.51 19.18
C LEU A 100 8.96 1.34 19.04
N THR A 101 8.50 0.77 20.14
CA THR A 101 7.52 -0.31 20.11
C THR A 101 6.19 0.15 19.48
N VAL A 102 5.75 1.36 19.80
CA VAL A 102 4.54 1.95 19.23
C VAL A 102 4.69 2.15 17.72
N SER A 103 5.75 2.82 17.28
CA SER A 103 5.98 3.13 15.86
C SER A 103 6.19 1.86 15.02
N VAL A 104 6.89 0.84 15.54
CA VAL A 104 7.03 -0.47 14.87
C VAL A 104 5.66 -1.15 14.70
N ASN A 105 4.81 -1.15 15.72
CA ASN A 105 3.49 -1.77 15.60
C ASN A 105 2.60 -1.04 14.57
N GLN A 106 2.67 0.28 14.50
CA GLN A 106 1.96 1.07 13.49
C GLN A 106 2.46 0.74 12.08
N LEU A 107 3.78 0.75 11.84
CA LEU A 107 4.36 0.38 10.56
C LEU A 107 3.93 -1.03 10.12
N LEU A 108 4.02 -2.01 11.02
CA LEU A 108 3.64 -3.39 10.71
C LEU A 108 2.15 -3.54 10.40
N ALA A 109 1.28 -2.76 11.05
CA ALA A 109 -0.16 -2.76 10.75
C ALA A 109 -0.43 -2.23 9.33
N GLU A 110 0.22 -1.14 8.95
CA GLU A 110 0.09 -0.56 7.60
C GLU A 110 0.61 -1.50 6.51
N VAL A 111 1.81 -2.07 6.72
CA VAL A 111 2.39 -3.02 5.75
C VAL A 111 1.51 -4.26 5.60
N ARG A 112 0.89 -4.76 6.69
CA ARG A 112 -0.06 -5.88 6.60
C ARG A 112 -1.29 -5.54 5.76
N ALA A 113 -1.84 -4.36 5.93
CA ALA A 113 -3.00 -3.93 5.14
C ALA A 113 -2.69 -3.95 3.64
N LYS A 114 -1.48 -3.55 3.25
CA LYS A 114 -1.02 -3.58 1.85
C LYS A 114 -0.61 -4.96 1.35
N ALA A 115 -0.15 -5.84 2.24
CA ALA A 115 0.27 -7.18 1.87
C ALA A 115 -0.90 -8.13 1.56
N GLN A 116 -2.17 -7.72 1.73
CA GLN A 116 -3.33 -8.61 1.66
C GLN A 116 -3.38 -9.42 0.36
N ASP A 117 -3.02 -8.82 -0.77
CA ASP A 117 -3.08 -9.44 -2.08
C ASP A 117 -1.69 -9.76 -2.67
N ASN A 118 -0.61 -9.66 -1.86
CA ASN A 118 0.76 -9.87 -2.31
C ASN A 118 1.48 -10.90 -1.44
N GLU A 119 1.54 -12.15 -1.92
CA GLU A 119 2.13 -13.28 -1.18
C GLU A 119 3.63 -13.10 -0.92
N GLU A 120 4.37 -12.44 -1.80
CA GLU A 120 5.79 -12.16 -1.58
C GLU A 120 5.98 -11.15 -0.45
N LEU A 121 5.20 -10.08 -0.45
CA LEU A 121 5.23 -9.08 0.62
C LEU A 121 4.79 -9.68 1.97
N LYS A 122 3.81 -10.59 1.99
CA LYS A 122 3.44 -11.34 3.21
C LYS A 122 4.60 -12.14 3.77
N ARG A 123 5.34 -12.85 2.92
CA ARG A 123 6.51 -13.64 3.36
C ARG A 123 7.61 -12.75 3.94
N GLN A 124 7.93 -11.66 3.26
CA GLN A 124 8.93 -10.69 3.72
C GLN A 124 8.51 -10.04 5.03
N LEU A 125 7.25 -9.65 5.15
CA LEU A 125 6.68 -9.11 6.37
C LEU A 125 6.81 -10.08 7.54
N ALA A 126 6.41 -11.35 7.35
CA ALA A 126 6.50 -12.38 8.39
C ALA A 126 7.94 -12.60 8.88
N GLN A 127 8.92 -12.47 7.99
CA GLN A 127 10.33 -12.55 8.35
C GLN A 127 10.81 -11.31 9.14
N SER A 128 10.46 -10.11 8.67
CA SER A 128 10.84 -8.87 9.31
C SER A 128 10.18 -8.67 10.68
N GLU A 129 8.92 -9.13 10.84
CA GLU A 129 8.21 -9.07 12.11
C GLU A 129 8.96 -9.73 13.27
N LYS A 130 9.62 -10.86 13.04
CA LYS A 130 10.38 -11.56 14.07
C LYS A 130 11.46 -10.67 14.66
N THR A 131 12.21 -9.95 13.81
CA THR A 131 13.26 -9.04 14.26
C THR A 131 12.69 -7.75 14.82
N LEU A 132 11.70 -7.15 14.16
CA LEU A 132 11.13 -5.86 14.56
C LEU A 132 10.37 -5.95 15.88
N LYS A 133 9.61 -7.04 16.13
CA LYS A 133 8.88 -7.27 17.38
C LYS A 133 9.75 -7.85 18.50
N ALA A 134 10.95 -8.32 18.21
CA ALA A 134 11.85 -8.81 19.25
C ALA A 134 12.08 -7.70 20.30
N PRO A 135 11.92 -7.99 21.60
CA PRO A 135 12.10 -6.98 22.64
C PRO A 135 13.54 -6.49 22.68
N ILE A 136 13.70 -5.17 22.84
CA ILE A 136 15.01 -4.57 23.11
C ILE A 136 15.34 -4.76 24.59
N ASN A 137 16.47 -5.41 24.86
CA ASN A 137 16.96 -5.56 26.22
C ASN A 137 17.73 -4.29 26.65
N VAL A 138 17.02 -3.38 27.32
CA VAL A 138 17.57 -2.09 27.78
C VAL A 138 18.60 -2.24 28.91
N THR A 139 18.69 -3.42 29.54
CA THR A 139 19.69 -3.73 30.59
C THR A 139 20.92 -4.44 30.05
N ALA A 140 20.93 -4.75 28.74
CA ALA A 140 22.11 -5.32 28.10
C ALA A 140 23.28 -4.33 28.05
N SER A 141 24.49 -4.83 27.78
CA SER A 141 25.63 -3.97 27.51
C SER A 141 25.38 -3.01 26.35
N ASP A 142 25.99 -1.85 26.36
CA ASP A 142 25.81 -0.85 25.31
C ASP A 142 26.15 -1.40 23.91
N ALA A 143 27.16 -2.26 23.80
CA ALA A 143 27.50 -2.93 22.54
C ALA A 143 26.37 -3.89 22.07
N ALA A 144 25.78 -4.68 22.98
CA ALA A 144 24.69 -5.59 22.66
C ALA A 144 23.41 -4.80 22.30
N LEU A 145 23.14 -3.70 23.00
CA LEU A 145 22.02 -2.82 22.69
C LEU A 145 22.19 -2.19 21.29
N ALA A 146 23.38 -1.68 20.96
CA ALA A 146 23.68 -1.13 19.65
C ALA A 146 23.48 -2.18 18.52
N ALA A 147 23.89 -3.42 18.75
CA ALA A 147 23.69 -4.50 17.78
C ALA A 147 22.19 -4.79 17.54
N GLN A 148 21.36 -4.82 18.59
CA GLN A 148 19.91 -4.99 18.47
C GLN A 148 19.25 -3.86 17.65
N ILE A 149 19.66 -2.61 17.91
CA ILE A 149 19.17 -1.42 17.18
C ILE A 149 19.55 -1.53 15.70
N LYS A 150 20.80 -1.84 15.39
CA LYS A 150 21.31 -2.00 14.02
C LYS A 150 20.55 -3.09 13.26
N ALA A 151 20.24 -4.22 13.90
CA ALA A 151 19.45 -5.28 13.29
C ALA A 151 18.03 -4.79 12.90
N LYS A 152 17.37 -4.03 13.78
CA LYS A 152 16.06 -3.45 13.48
C LYS A 152 16.11 -2.39 12.37
N GLN A 153 17.16 -1.55 12.35
CA GLN A 153 17.36 -0.59 11.25
C GLN A 153 17.46 -1.29 9.89
N ALA A 154 18.23 -2.38 9.82
CA ALA A 154 18.37 -3.17 8.60
C ALA A 154 17.03 -3.76 8.13
N GLU A 155 16.18 -4.24 9.06
CA GLU A 155 14.85 -4.76 8.70
C GLU A 155 13.88 -3.67 8.24
N VAL A 156 13.88 -2.49 8.87
CA VAL A 156 13.08 -1.35 8.39
C VAL A 156 13.50 -0.97 6.97
N TYR A 157 14.80 -0.91 6.69
CA TYR A 157 15.30 -0.61 5.35
C TYR A 157 14.87 -1.66 4.30
N LYS A 158 14.90 -2.96 4.66
CA LYS A 158 14.39 -4.03 3.78
C LYS A 158 12.91 -3.84 3.47
N LEU A 159 12.07 -3.54 4.47
CA LEU A 159 10.65 -3.28 4.26
C LEU A 159 10.42 -2.06 3.38
N GLN A 160 11.16 -0.96 3.60
CA GLN A 160 11.05 0.21 2.73
C GLN A 160 11.39 -0.13 1.27
N LYS A 161 12.43 -0.94 1.05
CA LYS A 161 12.81 -1.38 -0.30
C LYS A 161 11.73 -2.27 -0.94
N SER A 162 11.14 -3.19 -0.17
CA SER A 162 10.05 -4.06 -0.66
C SER A 162 8.79 -3.27 -1.02
N LEU A 163 8.55 -2.15 -0.36
CA LEU A 163 7.45 -1.24 -0.63
C LEU A 163 7.75 -0.24 -1.76
N GLY A 164 8.97 -0.25 -2.31
CA GLY A 164 9.40 0.71 -3.33
C GLY A 164 9.58 2.13 -2.81
N LEU A 165 9.75 2.32 -1.50
CA LEU A 165 9.89 3.63 -0.86
C LEU A 165 11.32 4.17 -0.92
N VAL A 166 12.29 3.31 -1.19
CA VAL A 166 13.72 3.63 -1.37
C VAL A 166 14.28 2.79 -2.53
N ASN A 167 15.19 3.38 -3.30
CA ASN A 167 15.92 2.73 -4.39
C ASN A 167 17.19 2.03 -3.90
#